data_e69ea3e02966884337435b41696639cc
#
_entry.id   e69ea3e02966884337435b41696639cc
#
_cell.length_a   1.000
_cell.length_b   1.000
_cell.length_c   1.000
_cell.angle_alpha   90.00
_cell.angle_beta   90.00
_cell.angle_gamma   90.00
#
_symmetry.space_group_name_H-M   'P 1'
#
loop_
_entity.id
_entity.type
_entity.pdbx_description
1 polymer ?
#
loop_
_entity_poly.entity_id
_entity_poly.type
_entity_poly.pdbx_seq_one_letter_code
_entity_poly.pdbx_strand_id
1 'polypeptide(L)'
;MTLSDERLLNLSFNKIETAWDEYSLAFGMEHNSHSKLELRQLGRTLRELDWSNMPGTRHSVFGFLKGGLWLTGGCNGVLEIYNTQAEKLAVLEGHIGTISAIAYNQKWLVSADDKGLIILWDLDEVVRGKKRIQPYLCLVYAKDGEWAIWSEEGLFSSSPNGHTLLNVSSDLLKIYRKPELLTKKINSPLQFHRLVASELNNDSGALNTPTVSIVKPPQISQQRDVEIITQICDSGGGIQSAMLYLRGVPIAIDEATRGLAIKNKEKKTDQGGCHNYSRVVSLTDGENQLVLVANNLFGKESVPDKAVVTYMSEKKKKPNLHIATIAVTKYADTRFELKYPVDDAKAISQAFEKAGYGIFESIKTYNLFDEHATKERIEYFFTQLKNKIAPEDVFILFMAGHGLYSSNNAEYYFMPQDIKSDNILGTALGTEELMKLLTNVKAAQTLLLFDTCQSGGFDGFIKEFQQVNTAQLKFAHRLGRASLMASSKEQVALEGIRGHGAFTSIILDAMSGGADYTGDMLITVDELSVYVSKHLPELTERKWGYRQEAIRNTTGHDFVLGGLNR
;
A
#
# COMPACT_ATOMS: atom_id res chain seq x y z
N MET A 1 16.20 19.69 27.98
CA MET A 1 16.20 18.35 27.37
C MET A 1 17.53 17.73 27.66
N THR A 2 17.66 17.03 28.75
CA THR A 2 18.81 16.18 29.03
C THR A 2 18.43 14.78 28.55
N LEU A 3 18.78 14.48 27.30
CA LEU A 3 18.91 13.11 26.88
C LEU A 3 19.99 12.53 27.79
N SER A 4 19.64 11.60 28.67
CA SER A 4 20.59 10.95 29.59
C SER A 4 21.67 10.14 28.86
N ASP A 5 21.72 10.22 27.54
CA ASP A 5 22.75 9.70 26.68
C ASP A 5 23.18 10.80 25.69
N GLU A 6 24.03 11.73 26.18
CA GLU A 6 24.63 12.83 25.41
C GLU A 6 25.41 12.36 24.17
N ARG A 7 25.52 11.05 23.95
CA ARG A 7 26.29 10.45 22.83
C ARG A 7 25.48 10.24 21.57
N LEU A 8 24.16 10.33 21.62
CA LEU A 8 23.31 10.02 20.46
C LEU A 8 23.32 11.11 19.38
N LEU A 9 23.62 12.37 19.69
CA LEU A 9 23.57 13.46 18.71
C LEU A 9 24.63 14.56 18.96
N ASN A 10 25.90 14.22 18.95
CA ASN A 10 26.97 15.23 18.84
C ASN A 10 27.15 15.65 17.36
N LEU A 11 26.04 15.93 16.67
CA LEU A 11 26.05 16.39 15.30
C LEU A 11 25.82 17.90 15.30
N SER A 12 26.78 18.67 14.79
CA SER A 12 26.58 20.08 14.51
C SER A 12 25.92 20.23 13.13
N PHE A 13 24.89 21.04 13.05
CA PHE A 13 24.18 21.35 11.83
C PHE A 13 24.27 22.85 11.51
N ASN A 14 24.41 23.17 10.23
CA ASN A 14 24.34 24.51 9.73
C ASN A 14 22.88 24.90 9.47
N LYS A 15 22.56 26.15 9.73
CA LYS A 15 21.32 26.72 9.27
C LYS A 15 21.36 26.79 7.73
N ILE A 16 20.23 26.53 7.10
CA ILE A 16 20.12 26.64 5.67
C ILE A 16 20.03 28.13 5.26
N GLU A 17 20.72 28.49 4.19
CA GLU A 17 20.76 29.85 3.67
C GLU A 17 19.99 29.93 2.35
N THR A 18 19.36 31.07 2.08
CA THR A 18 18.61 31.30 0.83
C THR A 18 19.47 31.88 -0.31
N ALA A 19 20.75 32.04 -0.04
CA ALA A 19 21.73 32.49 -1.04
C ALA A 19 22.99 31.61 -0.98
N TRP A 20 23.61 31.38 -2.13
CA TRP A 20 24.85 30.65 -2.29
C TRP A 20 25.59 31.17 -3.53
N ASP A 21 26.82 31.72 -3.33
CA ASP A 21 27.60 32.33 -4.39
C ASP A 21 26.76 33.41 -5.13
N GLU A 22 26.65 33.34 -6.44
CA GLU A 22 25.84 34.26 -7.27
C GLU A 22 24.34 33.88 -7.33
N TYR A 23 23.92 32.78 -6.68
CA TYR A 23 22.56 32.29 -6.71
C TYR A 23 21.77 32.67 -5.46
N SER A 24 20.46 32.85 -5.64
CA SER A 24 19.53 33.09 -4.54
C SER A 24 18.17 32.44 -4.80
N LEU A 25 17.47 32.10 -3.73
CA LEU A 25 16.09 31.58 -3.75
C LEU A 25 15.16 32.62 -3.13
N ALA A 26 14.06 32.91 -3.79
CA ALA A 26 13.06 33.86 -3.33
C ALA A 26 11.65 33.40 -3.75
N PHE A 27 10.63 33.81 -3.00
CA PHE A 27 9.25 33.68 -3.47
C PHE A 27 8.97 34.59 -4.65
N GLY A 28 8.20 34.10 -5.66
CA GLY A 28 7.75 34.90 -6.79
C GLY A 28 6.84 36.05 -6.36
N MET A 29 6.89 37.16 -7.08
CA MET A 29 6.27 38.45 -6.68
C MET A 29 4.73 38.49 -6.82
N GLU A 30 4.09 37.51 -7.42
CA GLU A 30 2.63 37.51 -7.60
C GLU A 30 1.88 37.05 -6.34
N HIS A 31 1.21 38.02 -5.72
CA HIS A 31 0.13 37.86 -4.72
C HIS A 31 0.32 36.75 -3.66
N ASN A 32 1.17 36.99 -2.65
CA ASN A 32 1.20 36.23 -1.37
C ASN A 32 1.11 34.68 -1.46
N SER A 33 1.35 34.09 -2.61
CA SER A 33 1.31 32.66 -2.76
C SER A 33 2.71 32.06 -2.61
N HIS A 34 2.98 31.41 -1.50
CA HIS A 34 4.16 30.58 -1.29
C HIS A 34 4.20 29.35 -2.25
N SER A 35 3.39 29.36 -3.30
CA SER A 35 3.35 28.31 -4.32
C SER A 35 4.40 28.46 -5.41
N LYS A 36 5.02 29.66 -5.54
CA LYS A 36 6.07 29.93 -6.52
C LYS A 36 7.39 30.19 -5.84
N LEU A 37 8.42 29.42 -6.21
CA LEU A 37 9.79 29.59 -5.74
C LEU A 37 10.71 29.83 -6.94
N GLU A 38 11.46 30.93 -6.91
CA GLU A 38 12.38 31.32 -7.98
C GLU A 38 13.82 31.02 -7.58
N LEU A 39 14.55 30.33 -8.48
CA LEU A 39 16.00 30.31 -8.49
C LEU A 39 16.49 31.52 -9.32
N ARG A 40 17.29 32.38 -8.71
CA ARG A 40 17.87 33.58 -9.34
C ARG A 40 19.38 33.47 -9.39
N GLN A 41 19.98 33.96 -10.48
CA GLN A 41 21.41 34.16 -10.62
C GLN A 41 21.68 35.63 -10.88
N LEU A 42 22.57 36.25 -10.09
CA LEU A 42 22.87 37.71 -10.16
C LEU A 42 21.58 38.56 -10.17
N GLY A 43 20.55 38.13 -9.40
CA GLY A 43 19.26 38.82 -9.30
C GLY A 43 18.27 38.57 -10.45
N ARG A 44 18.65 37.83 -11.49
CA ARG A 44 17.75 37.45 -12.59
C ARG A 44 17.18 36.06 -12.37
N THR A 45 15.87 35.92 -12.55
CA THR A 45 15.19 34.62 -12.44
C THR A 45 15.68 33.67 -13.54
N LEU A 46 16.32 32.58 -13.15
CA LEU A 46 16.71 31.49 -14.03
C LEU A 46 15.59 30.49 -14.22
N ARG A 47 14.91 30.16 -13.14
CA ARG A 47 13.85 29.14 -13.12
C ARG A 47 12.84 29.48 -12.05
N GLU A 48 11.58 29.17 -12.33
CA GLU A 48 10.49 29.22 -11.39
C GLU A 48 9.94 27.80 -11.18
N LEU A 49 9.81 27.37 -9.92
CA LEU A 49 9.05 26.20 -9.52
C LEU A 49 7.66 26.69 -9.12
N ASP A 50 6.67 26.36 -9.91
CA ASP A 50 5.27 26.75 -9.67
C ASP A 50 4.44 25.54 -9.19
N TRP A 51 4.05 25.57 -7.93
CA TRP A 51 3.14 24.60 -7.30
C TRP A 51 1.71 25.12 -7.21
N SER A 52 1.37 26.25 -7.85
CA SER A 52 0.03 26.86 -7.79
C SER A 52 -1.08 25.96 -8.33
N ASN A 53 -0.74 25.06 -9.25
CA ASN A 53 -1.66 24.08 -9.82
C ASN A 53 -1.87 22.85 -8.94
N MET A 54 -1.18 22.78 -7.79
CA MET A 54 -1.34 21.71 -6.80
C MET A 54 -2.13 22.24 -5.61
N PRO A 55 -3.43 21.97 -5.48
CA PRO A 55 -4.24 22.44 -4.37
C PRO A 55 -3.63 22.07 -3.02
N GLY A 56 -3.43 23.05 -2.15
CA GLY A 56 -2.88 22.84 -0.82
C GLY A 56 -1.35 22.75 -0.73
N THR A 57 -0.61 22.77 -1.85
CA THR A 57 0.86 22.72 -1.83
C THR A 57 1.46 24.13 -1.81
N ARG A 58 2.36 24.33 -0.87
CA ARG A 58 3.13 25.57 -0.72
C ARG A 58 4.55 25.23 -0.32
N HIS A 59 5.52 25.98 -0.82
CA HIS A 59 6.89 25.93 -0.32
C HIS A 59 6.91 26.50 1.10
N SER A 60 7.20 25.69 2.09
CA SER A 60 7.29 26.11 3.50
C SER A 60 8.74 26.29 3.95
N VAL A 61 9.65 25.52 3.39
CA VAL A 61 11.09 25.58 3.66
C VAL A 61 11.87 25.47 2.35
N PHE A 62 12.96 26.20 2.22
CA PHE A 62 13.88 26.11 1.08
C PHE A 62 15.24 26.71 1.42
N GLY A 63 16.26 26.35 0.66
CA GLY A 63 17.59 26.94 0.77
C GLY A 63 18.67 26.10 0.11
N PHE A 64 19.90 26.58 0.19
CA PHE A 64 21.06 25.96 -0.41
C PHE A 64 21.76 25.01 0.56
N LEU A 65 22.18 23.88 0.02
CA LEU A 65 23.10 22.93 0.60
C LEU A 65 24.52 23.21 0.09
N LYS A 66 25.51 22.57 0.69
CA LYS A 66 26.89 22.69 0.23
C LYS A 66 27.03 22.19 -1.23
N GLY A 67 27.85 22.89 -2.01
CA GLY A 67 28.17 22.50 -3.38
C GLY A 67 27.15 22.94 -4.42
N GLY A 68 26.30 23.95 -4.12
CA GLY A 68 25.33 24.51 -5.04
C GLY A 68 24.07 23.70 -5.22
N LEU A 69 23.90 22.63 -4.47
CA LEU A 69 22.61 21.97 -4.38
C LEU A 69 21.63 22.85 -3.60
N TRP A 70 20.38 22.83 -3.97
CA TRP A 70 19.34 23.50 -3.21
C TRP A 70 18.12 22.59 -3.05
N LEU A 71 17.33 22.86 -2.05
CA LEU A 71 16.17 22.08 -1.75
C LEU A 71 14.96 22.95 -1.45
N THR A 72 13.80 22.36 -1.62
CA THR A 72 12.54 22.91 -1.14
C THR A 72 11.66 21.80 -0.58
N GLY A 73 10.84 22.15 0.40
CA GLY A 73 9.84 21.27 1.01
C GLY A 73 8.58 22.05 1.34
N GLY A 74 7.46 21.36 1.46
CA GLY A 74 6.18 22.00 1.60
C GLY A 74 5.15 21.23 2.42
N CYS A 75 3.90 21.64 2.26
CA CYS A 75 2.75 21.08 2.97
C CYS A 75 2.47 19.60 2.63
N ASN A 76 3.02 19.12 1.52
CA ASN A 76 2.90 17.72 1.08
C ASN A 76 3.86 16.76 1.79
N GLY A 77 4.71 17.25 2.72
CA GLY A 77 5.68 16.42 3.43
C GLY A 77 6.84 15.89 2.57
N VAL A 78 7.01 16.39 1.35
CA VAL A 78 8.07 15.98 0.42
C VAL A 78 9.15 17.04 0.37
N LEU A 79 10.42 16.60 0.41
CA LEU A 79 11.58 17.44 0.10
C LEU A 79 12.11 17.09 -1.28
N GLU A 80 12.37 18.10 -2.10
CA GLU A 80 12.95 17.95 -3.42
C GLU A 80 14.32 18.63 -3.47
N ILE A 81 15.33 17.95 -4.01
CA ILE A 81 16.70 18.46 -4.16
C ILE A 81 17.00 18.70 -5.63
N TYR A 82 17.61 19.85 -5.91
CA TYR A 82 17.92 20.34 -7.26
C TYR A 82 19.39 20.77 -7.36
N ASN A 83 19.90 20.83 -8.58
CA ASN A 83 21.17 21.48 -8.91
C ASN A 83 20.95 22.95 -9.31
N THR A 84 22.05 23.67 -9.60
CA THR A 84 22.00 25.08 -10.06
C THR A 84 21.35 25.29 -11.43
N GLN A 85 21.15 24.23 -12.22
CA GLN A 85 20.39 24.25 -13.47
C GLN A 85 18.89 24.02 -13.25
N ALA A 86 18.46 23.90 -11.96
CA ALA A 86 17.11 23.55 -11.54
C ALA A 86 16.63 22.17 -12.05
N GLU A 87 17.56 21.25 -12.27
CA GLU A 87 17.24 19.86 -12.53
C GLU A 87 17.01 19.14 -11.21
N LYS A 88 15.88 18.43 -11.11
CA LYS A 88 15.53 17.64 -9.93
C LYS A 88 16.45 16.42 -9.83
N LEU A 89 17.23 16.36 -8.76
CA LEU A 89 18.18 15.28 -8.51
C LEU A 89 17.56 14.16 -7.68
N ALA A 90 16.84 14.51 -6.62
CA ALA A 90 16.27 13.53 -5.71
C ALA A 90 14.99 14.05 -5.03
N VAL A 91 14.20 13.09 -4.55
CA VAL A 91 13.01 13.29 -3.73
C VAL A 91 13.21 12.53 -2.42
N LEU A 92 12.96 13.19 -1.27
CA LEU A 92 13.02 12.66 0.06
C LEU A 92 11.60 12.54 0.60
N GLU A 93 11.12 11.33 0.80
CA GLU A 93 9.75 11.03 1.20
C GLU A 93 9.72 10.38 2.59
N GLY A 94 8.91 10.91 3.53
CA GLY A 94 8.82 10.34 4.87
C GLY A 94 8.05 11.21 5.86
N HIS A 95 7.95 12.52 5.64
CA HIS A 95 7.14 13.38 6.48
C HIS A 95 5.64 13.21 6.21
N ILE A 96 4.86 13.37 7.25
CA ILE A 96 3.39 13.26 7.25
C ILE A 96 2.68 14.60 7.41
N GLY A 97 3.43 15.64 7.75
CA GLY A 97 2.94 17.01 7.94
C GLY A 97 3.71 18.01 7.09
N THR A 98 3.35 19.29 7.24
CA THR A 98 4.05 20.39 6.62
C THR A 98 5.47 20.48 7.15
N ILE A 99 6.46 20.44 6.28
CA ILE A 99 7.85 20.60 6.68
C ILE A 99 8.08 22.03 7.13
N SER A 100 8.46 22.20 8.40
CA SER A 100 8.58 23.50 9.05
C SER A 100 10.00 23.94 9.33
N ALA A 101 10.96 23.01 9.32
CA ALA A 101 12.36 23.30 9.59
C ALA A 101 13.29 22.32 8.88
N ILE A 102 14.45 22.82 8.46
CA ILE A 102 15.55 22.04 7.88
C ILE A 102 16.89 22.57 8.37
N ALA A 103 17.83 21.65 8.57
CA ALA A 103 19.23 21.95 8.87
C ALA A 103 20.13 20.87 8.27
N TYR A 104 21.38 21.18 7.96
CA TYR A 104 22.26 20.23 7.30
C TYR A 104 23.71 20.34 7.74
N ASN A 105 24.48 19.30 7.45
CA ASN A 105 25.94 19.33 7.49
C ASN A 105 26.51 18.66 6.23
N GLN A 106 27.77 18.31 6.21
CA GLN A 106 28.40 17.73 5.03
C GLN A 106 27.77 16.43 4.56
N LYS A 107 27.21 15.64 5.47
CA LYS A 107 26.67 14.30 5.22
C LYS A 107 25.17 14.21 5.44
N TRP A 108 24.67 14.92 6.43
CA TRP A 108 23.31 14.75 6.91
C TRP A 108 22.42 15.96 6.63
N LEU A 109 21.20 15.71 6.25
CA LEU A 109 20.10 16.65 6.29
C LEU A 109 19.15 16.23 7.41
N VAL A 110 18.69 17.19 8.20
CA VAL A 110 17.62 17.01 9.18
C VAL A 110 16.44 17.87 8.76
N SER A 111 15.25 17.30 8.78
CA SER A 111 14.01 18.02 8.55
C SER A 111 13.01 17.73 9.66
N ALA A 112 12.15 18.68 9.94
CA ALA A 112 11.06 18.54 10.92
C ALA A 112 9.74 19.03 10.33
N ASP A 113 8.65 18.38 10.71
CA ASP A 113 7.31 18.77 10.30
C ASP A 113 6.46 19.30 11.47
N ASP A 114 5.29 19.83 11.14
CA ASP A 114 4.32 20.39 12.10
C ASP A 114 3.61 19.33 12.95
N LYS A 115 3.83 18.03 12.67
CA LYS A 115 3.32 16.91 13.47
C LYS A 115 4.34 16.41 14.49
N GLY A 116 5.53 17.00 14.52
CA GLY A 116 6.60 16.65 15.47
C GLY A 116 7.50 15.52 15.00
N LEU A 117 7.37 15.09 13.76
CA LEU A 117 8.30 14.13 13.17
C LEU A 117 9.56 14.83 12.70
N ILE A 118 10.71 14.32 13.15
CA ILE A 118 12.05 14.76 12.75
C ILE A 118 12.71 13.62 12.00
N ILE A 119 13.25 13.89 10.83
CA ILE A 119 13.89 12.88 9.98
C ILE A 119 15.33 13.27 9.68
N LEU A 120 16.21 12.30 9.81
CA LEU A 120 17.63 12.37 9.38
C LEU A 120 17.77 11.65 8.04
N TRP A 121 18.40 12.31 7.05
CA TRP A 121 18.61 11.83 5.69
C TRP A 121 20.10 11.76 5.38
N ASP A 122 20.53 10.73 4.63
CA ASP A 122 21.92 10.60 4.16
C ASP A 122 22.08 11.31 2.79
N LEU A 123 22.74 12.47 2.79
CA LEU A 123 22.99 13.24 1.55
C LEU A 123 23.97 12.55 0.59
N ASP A 124 24.78 11.59 1.07
CA ASP A 124 25.66 10.81 0.18
C ASP A 124 24.84 9.98 -0.83
N GLU A 125 23.60 9.64 -0.52
CA GLU A 125 22.71 8.95 -1.45
C GLU A 125 22.33 9.82 -2.67
N VAL A 126 22.18 11.15 -2.50
CA VAL A 126 21.98 12.10 -3.61
C VAL A 126 23.20 12.09 -4.52
N VAL A 127 24.41 12.15 -3.92
CA VAL A 127 25.66 12.13 -4.66
C VAL A 127 25.85 10.84 -5.45
N ARG A 128 25.39 9.70 -4.90
CA ARG A 128 25.37 8.40 -5.60
C ARG A 128 24.31 8.31 -6.70
N GLY A 129 23.51 9.34 -6.92
CA GLY A 129 22.50 9.41 -7.97
C GLY A 129 21.17 8.71 -7.64
N LYS A 130 20.91 8.39 -6.38
CA LYS A 130 19.63 7.82 -5.94
C LYS A 130 18.52 8.86 -6.08
N LYS A 131 17.47 8.52 -6.82
CA LYS A 131 16.39 9.45 -7.14
C LYS A 131 15.31 9.55 -6.04
N ARG A 132 15.15 8.51 -5.23
CA ARG A 132 14.25 8.50 -4.06
C ARG A 132 15.06 8.07 -2.84
N ILE A 133 15.04 8.89 -1.80
CA ILE A 133 15.82 8.68 -0.59
C ILE A 133 14.86 8.41 0.56
N GLN A 134 15.09 7.31 1.25
CA GLN A 134 14.32 6.91 2.42
C GLN A 134 14.90 7.53 3.69
N PRO A 135 14.09 7.69 4.75
CA PRO A 135 14.56 8.15 6.05
C PRO A 135 15.68 7.26 6.61
N TYR A 136 16.81 7.85 6.96
CA TYR A 136 17.88 7.13 7.64
C TYR A 136 17.54 6.83 9.10
N LEU A 137 17.00 7.83 9.81
CA LEU A 137 16.43 7.74 11.15
C LEU A 137 15.24 8.67 11.26
N CYS A 138 14.22 8.22 11.98
CA CYS A 138 13.06 9.02 12.37
C CYS A 138 13.04 9.23 13.87
N LEU A 139 12.65 10.41 14.31
CA LEU A 139 12.46 10.77 15.72
C LEU A 139 11.10 11.45 15.87
N VAL A 140 10.32 11.03 16.83
CA VAL A 140 9.13 11.73 17.30
C VAL A 140 9.33 12.18 18.74
N TYR A 141 8.89 13.40 19.03
CA TYR A 141 8.90 13.98 20.36
C TYR A 141 7.52 14.53 20.71
N ALA A 142 6.91 13.99 21.75
CA ALA A 142 5.58 14.38 22.18
C ALA A 142 5.62 15.52 23.22
N LYS A 143 4.50 16.23 23.40
CA LYS A 143 4.39 17.38 24.31
C LYS A 143 4.59 17.04 25.78
N ASP A 144 4.32 15.81 26.18
CA ASP A 144 4.52 15.26 27.53
C ASP A 144 5.97 14.89 27.83
N GLY A 145 6.88 15.08 26.87
CA GLY A 145 8.30 14.78 27.02
C GLY A 145 8.68 13.37 26.59
N GLU A 146 7.74 12.52 26.21
CA GLU A 146 8.04 11.20 25.66
C GLU A 146 8.60 11.32 24.25
N TRP A 147 9.52 10.40 23.92
CA TRP A 147 10.16 10.38 22.61
C TRP A 147 10.44 8.95 22.15
N ALA A 148 10.53 8.78 20.83
CA ALA A 148 10.98 7.55 20.21
C ALA A 148 11.79 7.86 18.94
N ILE A 149 12.86 7.11 18.73
CA ILE A 149 13.70 7.15 17.53
C ILE A 149 13.78 5.76 16.92
N TRP A 150 13.68 5.66 15.61
CA TRP A 150 13.73 4.38 14.91
C TRP A 150 14.43 4.49 13.56
N SER A 151 14.88 3.34 13.05
CA SER A 151 15.56 3.19 11.77
C SER A 151 14.68 2.41 10.77
N GLU A 152 15.07 2.44 9.49
CA GLU A 152 14.46 1.68 8.41
C GLU A 152 14.42 0.16 8.72
N GLU A 153 15.42 -0.36 9.45
CA GLU A 153 15.49 -1.77 9.83
C GLU A 153 14.55 -2.13 11.00
N GLY A 154 13.77 -1.17 11.50
CA GLY A 154 12.84 -1.35 12.62
C GLY A 154 13.47 -1.28 14.01
N LEU A 155 14.79 -1.07 14.11
CA LEU A 155 15.45 -0.86 15.40
C LEU A 155 14.99 0.46 16.00
N PHE A 156 14.74 0.50 17.30
CA PHE A 156 14.34 1.72 17.97
C PHE A 156 14.95 1.91 19.36
N SER A 157 14.89 3.15 19.82
CA SER A 157 15.09 3.55 21.21
C SER A 157 13.99 4.51 21.61
N SER A 158 13.66 4.56 22.87
CA SER A 158 12.60 5.45 23.36
C SER A 158 12.78 5.82 24.83
N SER A 159 12.12 6.89 25.27
CA SER A 159 11.82 7.14 26.67
C SER A 159 10.98 5.98 27.26
N PRO A 160 10.79 5.93 28.59
CA PRO A 160 10.09 4.81 29.25
C PRO A 160 8.74 4.46 28.63
N ASN A 161 7.91 5.44 28.31
CA ASN A 161 6.60 5.24 27.64
C ASN A 161 6.63 5.63 26.14
N GLY A 162 7.74 6.12 25.64
CA GLY A 162 7.88 6.58 24.25
C GLY A 162 7.64 5.50 23.20
N HIS A 163 7.77 4.23 23.56
CA HIS A 163 7.43 3.10 22.68
C HIS A 163 5.96 3.10 22.25
N THR A 164 5.07 3.69 23.05
CA THR A 164 3.65 3.84 22.71
C THR A 164 3.44 4.76 21.50
N LEU A 165 4.38 5.71 21.27
CA LEU A 165 4.37 6.58 20.08
C LEU A 165 4.65 5.81 18.78
N LEU A 166 5.26 4.62 18.89
CA LEU A 166 5.53 3.73 17.75
C LEU A 166 4.51 2.61 17.61
N ASN A 167 3.53 2.55 18.52
CA ASN A 167 2.54 1.47 18.59
C ASN A 167 3.16 0.06 18.62
N VAL A 168 4.28 -0.08 19.33
CA VAL A 168 5.03 -1.34 19.46
C VAL A 168 4.52 -2.09 20.69
N SER A 169 4.17 -3.37 20.52
CA SER A 169 3.74 -4.22 21.63
C SER A 169 4.89 -4.47 22.62
N SER A 170 4.55 -4.75 23.89
CA SER A 170 5.53 -5.01 24.96
C SER A 170 6.50 -6.16 24.64
N ASP A 171 6.07 -7.13 23.83
CA ASP A 171 6.89 -8.28 23.45
C ASP A 171 7.96 -7.92 22.43
N LEU A 172 7.65 -7.00 21.50
CA LEU A 172 8.59 -6.48 20.50
C LEU A 172 9.63 -5.52 21.11
N LEU A 173 9.31 -4.88 22.25
CA LEU A 173 10.22 -3.95 22.93
C LEU A 173 11.57 -4.59 23.26
N LYS A 174 11.58 -5.83 23.74
CA LYS A 174 12.81 -6.53 24.15
C LYS A 174 13.75 -6.82 22.98
N ILE A 175 13.19 -6.99 21.78
CA ILE A 175 13.91 -7.44 20.58
C ILE A 175 14.47 -6.26 19.81
N TYR A 176 13.64 -5.24 19.57
CA TYR A 176 13.98 -4.13 18.68
C TYR A 176 14.46 -2.86 19.39
N ARG A 177 14.34 -2.79 20.74
CA ARG A 177 14.89 -1.67 21.51
C ARG A 177 16.38 -1.85 21.70
N LYS A 178 17.17 -1.33 20.77
CA LYS A 178 18.64 -1.47 20.70
C LYS A 178 19.31 -0.09 20.55
N PRO A 179 19.30 0.74 21.61
CA PRO A 179 19.85 2.10 21.53
C PRO A 179 21.34 2.13 21.15
N GLU A 180 22.12 1.14 21.56
CA GLU A 180 23.55 1.03 21.25
C GLU A 180 23.78 0.82 19.74
N LEU A 181 22.89 0.08 19.06
CA LEU A 181 22.97 -0.14 17.61
C LEU A 181 22.61 1.13 16.85
N LEU A 182 21.61 1.87 17.30
CA LEU A 182 21.26 3.15 16.68
C LEU A 182 22.42 4.16 16.78
N THR A 183 23.09 4.21 17.94
CA THR A 183 24.29 5.04 18.10
C THR A 183 25.39 4.65 17.12
N LYS A 184 25.60 3.36 16.91
CA LYS A 184 26.59 2.85 15.94
C LYS A 184 26.17 3.09 14.49
N LYS A 185 24.86 3.06 14.16
CA LYS A 185 24.35 3.40 12.83
C LYS A 185 24.78 4.82 12.43
N ILE A 186 24.72 5.76 13.36
CA ILE A 186 25.10 7.15 13.12
C ILE A 186 26.63 7.30 13.02
N ASN A 187 27.36 6.75 13.99
CA ASN A 187 28.79 7.02 14.17
C ASN A 187 29.70 6.09 13.36
N SER A 188 29.23 4.90 13.02
CA SER A 188 30.03 3.87 12.35
C SER A 188 29.16 2.97 11.46
N PRO A 189 28.60 3.47 10.32
CA PRO A 189 27.64 2.74 9.50
C PRO A 189 28.12 1.36 9.02
N LEU A 190 29.40 1.23 8.67
CA LEU A 190 29.98 -0.05 8.23
C LEU A 190 30.02 -1.10 9.35
N GLN A 191 30.28 -0.68 10.60
CA GLN A 191 30.25 -1.58 11.77
C GLN A 191 28.82 -1.93 12.14
N PHE A 192 27.88 -0.98 11.97
CA PHE A 192 26.45 -1.20 12.19
C PHE A 192 25.92 -2.35 11.32
N HIS A 193 26.14 -2.34 10.01
CA HIS A 193 25.69 -3.42 9.14
C HIS A 193 26.24 -4.80 9.51
N ARG A 194 27.50 -4.87 9.98
CA ARG A 194 28.11 -6.12 10.46
C ARG A 194 27.51 -6.58 11.79
N LEU A 195 27.24 -5.66 12.71
CA LEU A 195 26.70 -5.95 14.04
C LEU A 195 25.21 -6.29 13.99
N VAL A 196 24.42 -5.62 13.17
CA VAL A 196 23.01 -5.98 12.95
C VAL A 196 22.91 -7.41 12.45
N ALA A 197 23.73 -7.79 11.48
CA ALA A 197 23.75 -9.17 10.99
C ALA A 197 24.18 -10.18 12.08
N SER A 198 25.05 -9.82 13.02
CA SER A 198 25.51 -10.72 14.08
C SER A 198 24.57 -10.74 15.31
N GLU A 199 24.06 -9.59 15.76
CA GLU A 199 23.21 -9.52 16.95
C GLU A 199 21.76 -9.93 16.68
N LEU A 200 21.23 -9.61 15.50
CA LEU A 200 19.92 -10.12 15.11
C LEU A 200 19.95 -11.63 14.81
N ASN A 201 21.11 -12.18 14.42
CA ASN A 201 21.31 -13.62 14.31
C ASN A 201 21.50 -14.32 15.68
N ASN A 202 21.89 -13.59 16.74
CA ASN A 202 22.08 -14.16 18.09
C ASN A 202 20.80 -14.11 18.94
N ASP A 203 19.86 -13.18 18.70
CA ASP A 203 18.47 -13.24 19.22
C ASP A 203 17.65 -14.18 18.32
N SER A 204 18.00 -15.44 18.36
CA SER A 204 17.71 -16.46 17.35
C SER A 204 16.23 -16.77 17.09
N GLY A 205 15.31 -16.31 17.92
CA GLY A 205 13.87 -16.57 17.74
C GLY A 205 13.15 -15.60 16.79
N ALA A 206 13.43 -14.30 16.89
CA ALA A 206 12.67 -13.27 16.16
C ALA A 206 12.96 -13.24 14.66
N LEU A 207 14.17 -13.62 14.26
CA LEU A 207 14.61 -13.65 12.85
C LEU A 207 14.32 -14.99 12.18
N ASN A 208 14.10 -16.04 12.95
CA ASN A 208 13.79 -17.35 12.43
C ASN A 208 12.37 -17.36 11.84
N THR A 209 12.29 -17.39 10.53
CA THR A 209 11.01 -17.59 9.85
C THR A 209 10.61 -19.05 9.92
N PRO A 210 9.31 -19.36 9.98
CA PRO A 210 8.84 -20.74 9.84
C PRO A 210 9.35 -21.34 8.53
N THR A 211 9.54 -22.64 8.49
CA THR A 211 9.72 -23.35 7.22
C THR A 211 8.40 -23.96 6.80
N VAL A 212 8.10 -23.90 5.52
CA VAL A 212 6.84 -24.39 4.95
C VAL A 212 7.10 -25.35 3.81
N SER A 213 6.26 -26.34 3.65
CA SER A 213 6.34 -27.32 2.57
C SER A 213 4.96 -27.80 2.13
N ILE A 214 4.73 -27.86 0.81
CA ILE A 214 3.58 -28.52 0.19
C ILE A 214 4.01 -29.97 -0.09
N VAL A 215 3.43 -30.88 0.67
CA VAL A 215 3.91 -32.27 0.71
C VAL A 215 3.40 -33.04 -0.51
N LYS A 216 4.29 -33.38 -1.43
CA LYS A 216 4.05 -34.27 -2.59
C LYS A 216 2.71 -34.05 -3.30
N PRO A 217 2.37 -32.85 -3.76
CA PRO A 217 1.15 -32.63 -4.52
C PRO A 217 1.23 -33.41 -5.85
N PRO A 218 0.11 -33.93 -6.38
CA PRO A 218 0.12 -34.56 -7.70
C PRO A 218 0.51 -33.54 -8.76
N GLN A 219 1.36 -33.95 -9.71
CA GLN A 219 1.72 -33.06 -10.83
C GLN A 219 0.57 -32.91 -11.83
N ILE A 220 -0.18 -34.00 -12.04
CA ILE A 220 -1.35 -34.03 -12.93
C ILE A 220 -2.50 -34.69 -12.17
N SER A 221 -3.69 -34.13 -12.29
CA SER A 221 -4.92 -34.69 -11.76
C SER A 221 -6.02 -34.73 -12.83
N GLN A 222 -6.77 -35.83 -12.86
CA GLN A 222 -8.03 -35.95 -13.59
C GLN A 222 -9.24 -35.65 -12.68
N GLN A 223 -9.00 -35.55 -11.38
CA GLN A 223 -10.02 -35.17 -10.39
C GLN A 223 -9.93 -33.68 -10.14
N ARG A 224 -11.09 -33.02 -10.12
CA ARG A 224 -11.20 -31.60 -9.84
C ARG A 224 -10.81 -31.28 -8.40
N ASP A 225 -11.28 -32.08 -7.45
CA ASP A 225 -11.05 -31.89 -6.03
C ASP A 225 -9.84 -32.75 -5.61
N VAL A 226 -8.80 -32.06 -5.14
CA VAL A 226 -7.52 -32.68 -4.76
C VAL A 226 -7.19 -32.34 -3.33
N GLU A 227 -6.80 -33.33 -2.54
CA GLU A 227 -6.29 -33.12 -1.20
C GLU A 227 -4.85 -32.61 -1.25
N ILE A 228 -4.59 -31.46 -0.66
CA ILE A 228 -3.27 -30.85 -0.52
C ILE A 228 -2.84 -30.94 0.93
N ILE A 229 -1.70 -31.57 1.16
CA ILE A 229 -1.07 -31.67 2.47
C ILE A 229 0.01 -30.61 2.57
N THR A 230 -0.02 -29.81 3.63
CA THR A 230 0.98 -28.79 3.93
C THR A 230 1.63 -29.08 5.27
N GLN A 231 2.93 -28.84 5.36
CA GLN A 231 3.71 -28.92 6.58
C GLN A 231 4.28 -27.55 6.94
N ILE A 232 4.13 -27.14 8.19
CA ILE A 232 4.63 -25.88 8.71
C ILE A 232 5.42 -26.17 9.97
N CYS A 233 6.70 -25.78 9.98
CA CYS A 233 7.61 -26.02 11.09
C CYS A 233 8.03 -24.69 11.73
N ASP A 234 7.96 -24.62 13.05
CA ASP A 234 8.53 -23.53 13.81
C ASP A 234 10.06 -23.67 13.84
N SER A 235 10.74 -22.63 13.41
CA SER A 235 12.23 -22.54 13.46
C SER A 235 12.72 -21.78 14.69
N GLY A 236 11.87 -21.55 15.70
CA GLY A 236 12.21 -20.86 16.94
C GLY A 236 11.64 -19.44 17.05
N GLY A 237 10.95 -18.94 16.00
CA GLY A 237 10.25 -17.65 16.00
C GLY A 237 8.75 -17.74 16.32
N GLY A 238 8.26 -18.95 16.61
CA GLY A 238 6.84 -19.26 16.71
C GLY A 238 6.13 -19.19 15.35
N ILE A 239 4.87 -19.58 15.32
CA ILE A 239 3.99 -19.48 14.14
C ILE A 239 2.80 -18.59 14.52
N GLN A 240 2.70 -17.42 13.89
CA GLN A 240 1.56 -16.52 14.06
C GLN A 240 0.41 -16.86 13.12
N SER A 241 0.74 -17.07 11.84
CA SER A 241 -0.23 -17.36 10.79
C SER A 241 0.39 -18.15 9.66
N ALA A 242 -0.43 -18.88 8.92
CA ALA A 242 -0.02 -19.50 7.67
C ALA A 242 -1.14 -19.43 6.65
N MET A 243 -0.77 -19.32 5.36
CA MET A 243 -1.69 -19.14 4.26
C MET A 243 -1.29 -20.02 3.08
N LEU A 244 -2.24 -20.77 2.57
CA LEU A 244 -2.13 -21.45 1.27
C LEU A 244 -2.87 -20.61 0.23
N TYR A 245 -2.23 -20.32 -0.87
CA TYR A 245 -2.84 -19.68 -2.03
C TYR A 245 -2.99 -20.69 -3.15
N LEU A 246 -4.14 -20.71 -3.80
CA LEU A 246 -4.38 -21.42 -5.05
C LEU A 246 -4.65 -20.39 -6.14
N ARG A 247 -3.77 -20.29 -7.14
CA ARG A 247 -3.84 -19.29 -8.22
C ARG A 247 -4.01 -17.85 -7.68
N GLY A 248 -3.28 -17.53 -6.60
CA GLY A 248 -3.35 -16.25 -5.91
C GLY A 248 -4.53 -16.07 -4.95
N VAL A 249 -5.50 -16.98 -4.92
CA VAL A 249 -6.65 -16.92 -4.00
C VAL A 249 -6.28 -17.56 -2.66
N PRO A 250 -6.40 -16.85 -1.53
CA PRO A 250 -6.12 -17.42 -0.22
C PRO A 250 -7.15 -18.50 0.15
N ILE A 251 -6.64 -19.62 0.65
CA ILE A 251 -7.44 -20.75 1.13
C ILE A 251 -7.09 -20.99 2.59
N ALA A 252 -8.10 -21.17 3.45
CA ALA A 252 -7.87 -21.58 4.83
C ALA A 252 -7.18 -22.95 4.86
N ILE A 253 -6.10 -23.07 5.63
CA ILE A 253 -5.30 -24.31 5.70
C ILE A 253 -6.04 -25.43 6.44
N ASP A 254 -6.91 -25.09 7.41
CA ASP A 254 -7.67 -26.04 8.21
C ASP A 254 -9.16 -25.66 8.25
N GLU A 255 -10.07 -26.64 8.11
CA GLU A 255 -11.52 -26.44 8.23
C GLU A 255 -11.96 -26.05 9.65
N ALA A 256 -11.21 -26.46 10.68
CA ALA A 256 -11.49 -26.15 12.07
C ALA A 256 -11.17 -24.70 12.43
N THR A 257 -10.26 -24.09 11.69
CA THR A 257 -9.84 -22.68 11.86
C THR A 257 -10.58 -21.76 10.89
N ARG A 258 -11.87 -21.70 10.88
CA ARG A 258 -12.66 -20.77 10.02
C ARG A 258 -12.16 -19.32 9.97
N GLY A 259 -10.90 -19.08 10.37
CA GLY A 259 -10.15 -17.85 10.35
C GLY A 259 -8.78 -18.05 9.71
N LEU A 260 -8.29 -17.00 9.05
CA LEU A 260 -7.00 -16.90 8.35
C LEU A 260 -5.77 -17.00 9.29
N ALA A 261 -5.94 -17.23 10.57
CA ALA A 261 -4.87 -17.31 11.56
C ALA A 261 -4.95 -18.62 12.37
N ILE A 262 -3.83 -19.31 12.45
CA ILE A 262 -3.63 -20.40 13.42
C ILE A 262 -3.48 -19.74 14.79
N LYS A 263 -4.56 -19.69 15.59
CA LYS A 263 -4.42 -19.36 17.01
C LYS A 263 -3.85 -20.58 17.70
N ASN A 264 -2.67 -20.46 18.31
CA ASN A 264 -2.05 -21.47 19.16
C ASN A 264 -3.08 -22.05 20.15
N LYS A 265 -3.68 -23.18 19.80
CA LYS A 265 -4.22 -24.11 20.77
C LYS A 265 -3.16 -25.20 20.91
N GLU A 266 -2.63 -25.32 22.12
CA GLU A 266 -1.73 -26.40 22.51
C GLU A 266 -2.29 -27.75 22.02
N LYS A 267 -1.79 -28.21 20.88
CA LYS A 267 -1.86 -29.63 20.50
C LYS A 267 -0.45 -30.17 20.58
N LYS A 268 -0.30 -31.27 21.28
CA LYS A 268 0.97 -31.98 21.49
C LYS A 268 1.78 -32.00 20.21
N THR A 269 2.94 -31.40 20.30
CA THR A 269 3.99 -31.39 19.26
C THR A 269 4.60 -32.77 19.15
N ASP A 270 4.67 -33.32 17.95
CA ASP A 270 5.65 -34.32 17.61
C ASP A 270 7.05 -33.71 17.76
N GLN A 271 8.02 -34.53 18.14
CA GLN A 271 9.40 -34.13 18.35
C GLN A 271 9.94 -33.44 17.09
N GLY A 272 9.88 -32.08 17.06
CA GLY A 272 10.41 -31.32 15.94
C GLY A 272 9.69 -30.02 15.59
N GLY A 273 8.61 -29.63 16.29
CA GLY A 273 7.93 -28.34 16.07
C GLY A 273 7.20 -28.19 14.72
N CYS A 274 6.96 -29.28 13.99
CA CYS A 274 6.25 -29.28 12.70
C CYS A 274 4.79 -29.69 12.84
N HIS A 275 3.90 -29.03 12.08
CA HIS A 275 2.48 -29.33 12.01
C HIS A 275 2.07 -29.61 10.56
N ASN A 276 1.31 -30.70 10.36
CA ASN A 276 0.73 -31.05 9.07
C ASN A 276 -0.74 -30.64 9.03
N TYR A 277 -1.16 -30.05 7.92
CA TYR A 277 -2.53 -29.67 7.64
C TYR A 277 -2.94 -30.27 6.29
N SER A 278 -4.20 -30.71 6.20
CA SER A 278 -4.77 -31.24 4.96
C SER A 278 -5.97 -30.41 4.53
N ARG A 279 -6.04 -30.10 3.25
CA ARG A 279 -7.13 -29.34 2.65
C ARG A 279 -7.49 -29.86 1.27
N VAL A 280 -8.76 -30.13 1.04
CA VAL A 280 -9.28 -30.37 -0.31
C VAL A 280 -9.44 -29.04 -1.03
N VAL A 281 -8.81 -28.92 -2.18
CA VAL A 281 -8.89 -27.75 -3.07
C VAL A 281 -9.54 -28.13 -4.39
N SER A 282 -10.37 -27.23 -4.94
CA SER A 282 -11.00 -27.41 -6.24
C SER A 282 -10.16 -26.74 -7.34
N LEU A 283 -9.61 -27.55 -8.23
CA LEU A 283 -8.77 -27.10 -9.32
C LEU A 283 -9.60 -26.53 -10.49
N THR A 284 -9.00 -25.65 -11.27
CA THR A 284 -9.52 -25.19 -12.57
C THR A 284 -8.76 -25.84 -13.70
N ASP A 285 -9.34 -25.94 -14.89
CA ASP A 285 -8.69 -26.55 -16.06
C ASP A 285 -7.33 -25.89 -16.36
N GLY A 286 -6.32 -26.71 -16.62
CA GLY A 286 -4.94 -26.29 -16.82
C GLY A 286 -4.11 -26.22 -15.53
N GLU A 287 -3.12 -25.36 -15.49
CA GLU A 287 -2.18 -25.22 -14.37
C GLU A 287 -2.77 -24.49 -13.18
N ASN A 288 -2.63 -25.09 -12.01
CA ASN A 288 -3.05 -24.54 -10.73
C ASN A 288 -1.82 -24.35 -9.85
N GLN A 289 -1.37 -23.13 -9.71
CA GLN A 289 -0.24 -22.79 -8.85
C GLN A 289 -0.71 -22.74 -7.39
N LEU A 290 0.03 -23.45 -6.55
CA LEU A 290 -0.08 -23.42 -5.10
C LEU A 290 1.12 -22.65 -4.54
N VAL A 291 0.87 -21.77 -3.56
CA VAL A 291 1.91 -21.05 -2.83
C VAL A 291 1.57 -21.10 -1.35
N LEU A 292 2.49 -21.60 -0.54
CA LEU A 292 2.36 -21.68 0.90
C LEU A 292 3.33 -20.69 1.56
N VAL A 293 2.83 -19.86 2.46
CA VAL A 293 3.62 -18.95 3.29
C VAL A 293 3.18 -19.06 4.75
N ALA A 294 4.08 -18.74 5.67
CA ALA A 294 3.76 -18.60 7.08
C ALA A 294 4.51 -17.41 7.68
N ASN A 295 3.90 -16.78 8.69
CA ASN A 295 4.52 -15.69 9.43
C ASN A 295 4.87 -16.17 10.84
N ASN A 296 6.05 -15.74 11.34
CA ASN A 296 6.38 -15.94 12.74
C ASN A 296 5.60 -14.96 13.64
N LEU A 297 5.72 -15.11 14.98
CA LEU A 297 5.07 -14.23 15.96
C LEU A 297 5.45 -12.74 15.82
N PHE A 298 6.52 -12.44 15.09
CA PHE A 298 7.04 -11.10 14.84
C PHE A 298 6.63 -10.54 13.47
N GLY A 299 5.72 -11.24 12.75
CA GLY A 299 5.22 -10.82 11.43
C GLY A 299 6.20 -11.06 10.28
N LYS A 300 7.32 -11.78 10.52
CA LYS A 300 8.28 -12.08 9.46
C LYS A 300 7.85 -13.31 8.68
N GLU A 301 7.76 -13.15 7.35
CA GLU A 301 7.28 -14.18 6.43
C GLU A 301 8.35 -15.22 6.08
N SER A 302 7.94 -16.47 5.95
CA SER A 302 8.76 -17.59 5.47
C SER A 302 9.17 -17.39 4.00
N VAL A 303 10.19 -18.11 3.57
CA VAL A 303 10.39 -18.35 2.15
C VAL A 303 9.16 -19.12 1.64
N PRO A 304 8.48 -18.64 0.56
CA PRO A 304 7.32 -19.35 0.01
C PRO A 304 7.69 -20.71 -0.56
N ASP A 305 6.92 -21.75 -0.24
CA ASP A 305 6.98 -23.00 -1.01
C ASP A 305 5.92 -23.00 -2.11
N LYS A 306 6.28 -23.51 -3.29
CA LYS A 306 5.46 -23.44 -4.51
C LYS A 306 5.33 -24.82 -5.14
N ALA A 307 4.12 -25.11 -5.60
CA ALA A 307 3.83 -26.31 -6.38
C ALA A 307 2.84 -25.99 -7.51
N VAL A 308 2.84 -26.79 -8.56
CA VAL A 308 1.88 -26.70 -9.66
C VAL A 308 1.18 -28.04 -9.81
N VAL A 309 -0.16 -27.99 -9.88
CA VAL A 309 -1.01 -29.14 -10.17
C VAL A 309 -1.76 -28.88 -11.47
N THR A 310 -1.52 -29.66 -12.52
CA THR A 310 -2.25 -29.55 -13.78
C THR A 310 -3.53 -30.40 -13.70
N TYR A 311 -4.69 -29.76 -13.82
CA TYR A 311 -5.97 -30.43 -13.93
C TYR A 311 -6.39 -30.49 -15.41
N MET A 312 -6.77 -31.66 -15.87
CA MET A 312 -7.26 -31.89 -17.24
C MET A 312 -8.77 -32.18 -17.19
N SER A 313 -9.59 -31.18 -17.52
CA SER A 313 -11.02 -31.36 -17.63
C SER A 313 -11.41 -32.07 -18.92
N GLU A 314 -12.33 -33.03 -18.83
CA GLU A 314 -12.87 -33.72 -20.01
C GLU A 314 -13.71 -32.81 -20.94
N LYS A 315 -14.24 -31.70 -20.41
CA LYS A 315 -15.06 -30.73 -21.17
C LYS A 315 -14.65 -29.30 -20.85
N LYS A 316 -14.06 -28.60 -21.80
CA LYS A 316 -13.81 -27.15 -21.71
C LYS A 316 -15.16 -26.41 -21.82
N LYS A 317 -15.62 -25.85 -20.70
CA LYS A 317 -16.74 -24.90 -20.68
C LYS A 317 -16.17 -23.49 -20.64
N LYS A 318 -16.80 -22.57 -21.37
CA LYS A 318 -16.52 -21.15 -21.20
C LYS A 318 -16.88 -20.74 -19.75
N PRO A 319 -16.03 -19.96 -19.05
CA PRO A 319 -16.37 -19.45 -17.72
C PRO A 319 -17.50 -18.42 -17.81
N ASN A 320 -18.20 -18.21 -16.72
CA ASN A 320 -19.09 -17.06 -16.57
C ASN A 320 -18.29 -15.85 -16.07
N LEU A 321 -18.76 -14.64 -16.41
CA LEU A 321 -18.25 -13.40 -15.86
C LEU A 321 -19.24 -12.86 -14.81
N HIS A 322 -18.73 -12.60 -13.62
CA HIS A 322 -19.47 -11.97 -12.54
C HIS A 322 -18.87 -10.60 -12.25
N ILE A 323 -19.65 -9.54 -12.39
CA ILE A 323 -19.22 -8.15 -12.15
C ILE A 323 -20.00 -7.63 -10.96
N ALA A 324 -19.31 -7.32 -9.87
CA ALA A 324 -19.89 -6.72 -8.68
C ALA A 324 -19.39 -5.29 -8.53
N THR A 325 -20.31 -4.34 -8.33
CA THR A 325 -19.96 -2.94 -8.08
C THR A 325 -20.60 -2.47 -6.79
N ILE A 326 -19.79 -1.91 -5.89
CA ILE A 326 -20.22 -1.33 -4.63
C ILE A 326 -19.78 0.13 -4.64
N ALA A 327 -20.74 1.07 -4.57
CA ALA A 327 -20.40 2.48 -4.67
C ALA A 327 -21.29 3.34 -3.77
N VAL A 328 -20.67 4.32 -3.11
CA VAL A 328 -21.37 5.25 -2.24
C VAL A 328 -21.08 6.68 -2.66
N THR A 329 -22.10 7.34 -3.19
CA THR A 329 -22.15 8.77 -3.49
C THR A 329 -22.84 9.52 -2.36
N LYS A 330 -24.00 9.00 -1.91
CA LYS A 330 -24.86 9.59 -0.88
C LYS A 330 -24.73 8.82 0.42
N TYR A 331 -24.04 9.39 1.37
CA TYR A 331 -23.90 8.85 2.71
C TYR A 331 -25.08 9.24 3.62
N ALA A 332 -25.33 8.45 4.66
CA ALA A 332 -26.31 8.82 5.70
C ALA A 332 -25.94 10.14 6.37
N ASP A 333 -24.64 10.40 6.56
CA ASP A 333 -24.12 11.70 6.95
C ASP A 333 -23.75 12.49 5.68
N THR A 334 -24.55 13.51 5.34
CA THR A 334 -24.39 14.30 4.11
C THR A 334 -23.05 15.04 4.01
N ARG A 335 -22.30 15.16 5.13
CA ARG A 335 -20.94 15.73 5.12
C ARG A 335 -19.96 14.87 4.33
N PHE A 336 -20.28 13.59 4.10
CA PHE A 336 -19.47 12.63 3.37
C PHE A 336 -19.90 12.45 1.91
N GLU A 337 -20.86 13.21 1.42
CA GLU A 337 -21.32 13.08 0.03
C GLU A 337 -20.18 13.29 -0.98
N LEU A 338 -20.17 12.43 -1.99
CA LEU A 338 -19.26 12.47 -3.14
C LEU A 338 -20.05 12.73 -4.41
N LYS A 339 -19.37 12.86 -5.54
CA LYS A 339 -20.04 13.20 -6.80
C LYS A 339 -20.14 12.06 -7.79
N TYR A 340 -19.07 11.26 -7.95
CA TYR A 340 -18.93 10.35 -9.08
C TYR A 340 -19.01 8.84 -8.78
N PRO A 341 -18.85 8.34 -7.55
CA PRO A 341 -18.69 6.90 -7.29
C PRO A 341 -19.74 5.99 -7.94
N VAL A 342 -21.02 6.35 -7.85
CA VAL A 342 -22.10 5.54 -8.44
C VAL A 342 -22.07 5.59 -9.97
N ASP A 343 -21.77 6.73 -10.58
CA ASP A 343 -21.69 6.85 -12.04
C ASP A 343 -20.45 6.13 -12.57
N ASP A 344 -19.35 6.17 -11.84
CA ASP A 344 -18.13 5.39 -12.13
C ASP A 344 -18.41 3.89 -12.07
N ALA A 345 -19.07 3.42 -11.03
CA ALA A 345 -19.45 2.02 -10.87
C ALA A 345 -20.37 1.52 -12.00
N LYS A 346 -21.32 2.32 -12.44
CA LYS A 346 -22.17 2.00 -13.59
C LYS A 346 -21.37 1.91 -14.88
N ALA A 347 -20.48 2.87 -15.13
CA ALA A 347 -19.65 2.89 -16.33
C ALA A 347 -18.69 1.70 -16.38
N ILE A 348 -18.05 1.35 -15.25
CA ILE A 348 -17.21 0.16 -15.11
C ILE A 348 -18.00 -1.12 -15.38
N SER A 349 -19.18 -1.28 -14.75
CA SER A 349 -20.04 -2.44 -14.99
C SER A 349 -20.37 -2.61 -16.47
N GLN A 350 -20.78 -1.53 -17.14
CA GLN A 350 -21.11 -1.54 -18.56
C GLN A 350 -19.90 -1.84 -19.47
N ALA A 351 -18.72 -1.30 -19.13
CA ALA A 351 -17.51 -1.53 -19.91
C ALA A 351 -17.09 -3.01 -19.90
N PHE A 352 -17.06 -3.63 -18.71
CA PHE A 352 -16.73 -5.04 -18.59
C PHE A 352 -17.84 -5.96 -19.14
N GLU A 353 -19.11 -5.60 -18.97
CA GLU A 353 -20.23 -6.32 -19.58
C GLU A 353 -20.08 -6.33 -21.11
N LYS A 354 -19.87 -5.16 -21.72
CA LYS A 354 -19.68 -5.03 -23.17
C LYS A 354 -18.47 -5.83 -23.67
N ALA A 355 -17.33 -5.73 -22.98
CA ALA A 355 -16.11 -6.44 -23.35
C ALA A 355 -16.23 -7.97 -23.15
N GLY A 356 -17.09 -8.40 -22.25
CA GLY A 356 -17.30 -9.83 -21.94
C GLY A 356 -18.14 -10.58 -22.98
N TYR A 357 -18.88 -9.89 -23.86
CA TYR A 357 -19.71 -10.54 -24.88
C TYR A 357 -18.86 -11.38 -25.85
N GLY A 358 -19.31 -12.62 -26.09
CA GLY A 358 -18.60 -13.57 -26.95
C GLY A 358 -17.39 -14.26 -26.30
N ILE A 359 -16.86 -13.72 -25.23
CA ILE A 359 -15.74 -14.30 -24.45
C ILE A 359 -16.28 -15.28 -23.40
N PHE A 360 -17.26 -14.85 -22.59
CA PHE A 360 -17.83 -15.61 -21.49
C PHE A 360 -19.14 -16.31 -21.89
N GLU A 361 -19.47 -17.41 -21.18
CA GLU A 361 -20.72 -18.15 -21.38
C GLU A 361 -21.94 -17.31 -20.98
N SER A 362 -21.86 -16.67 -19.85
CA SER A 362 -22.86 -15.70 -19.39
C SER A 362 -22.21 -14.57 -18.58
N ILE A 363 -22.86 -13.42 -18.53
CA ILE A 363 -22.42 -12.26 -17.77
C ILE A 363 -23.48 -11.93 -16.73
N LYS A 364 -23.08 -11.76 -15.49
CA LYS A 364 -23.96 -11.41 -14.37
C LYS A 364 -23.44 -10.20 -13.64
N THR A 365 -24.26 -9.17 -13.55
CA THR A 365 -23.93 -7.92 -12.86
C THR A 365 -24.66 -7.83 -11.52
N TYR A 366 -23.98 -7.30 -10.51
CA TYR A 366 -24.48 -7.09 -9.15
C TYR A 366 -24.10 -5.69 -8.71
N ASN A 367 -25.09 -4.87 -8.38
CA ASN A 367 -24.87 -3.47 -8.07
C ASN A 367 -25.43 -3.13 -6.68
N LEU A 368 -24.58 -2.62 -5.80
CA LEU A 368 -24.95 -2.09 -4.50
C LEU A 368 -24.56 -0.60 -4.46
N PHE A 369 -25.56 0.26 -4.57
CA PHE A 369 -25.35 1.70 -4.65
C PHE A 369 -26.05 2.42 -3.51
N ASP A 370 -25.42 3.47 -2.97
CA ASP A 370 -25.95 4.38 -1.97
C ASP A 370 -26.67 3.62 -0.82
N GLU A 371 -27.97 3.81 -0.61
CA GLU A 371 -28.76 3.17 0.45
C GLU A 371 -28.75 1.62 0.41
N HIS A 372 -28.28 1.03 -0.69
CA HIS A 372 -28.09 -0.42 -0.80
C HIS A 372 -26.65 -0.84 -0.44
N ALA A 373 -25.73 0.09 -0.24
CA ALA A 373 -24.34 -0.17 0.13
C ALA A 373 -24.06 0.02 1.64
N THR A 374 -25.00 -0.38 2.50
CA THR A 374 -24.78 -0.46 3.96
C THR A 374 -23.87 -1.63 4.32
N LYS A 375 -23.20 -1.57 5.48
CA LYS A 375 -22.29 -2.65 5.94
C LYS A 375 -22.99 -4.00 5.95
N GLU A 376 -24.18 -4.09 6.54
CA GLU A 376 -24.97 -5.32 6.62
C GLU A 376 -25.33 -5.87 5.23
N ARG A 377 -25.74 -5.00 4.28
CA ARG A 377 -26.10 -5.42 2.93
C ARG A 377 -24.90 -5.89 2.13
N ILE A 378 -23.73 -5.26 2.30
CA ILE A 378 -22.48 -5.71 1.68
C ILE A 378 -22.11 -7.11 2.20
N GLU A 379 -22.16 -7.34 3.52
CA GLU A 379 -21.91 -8.66 4.12
C GLU A 379 -22.88 -9.72 3.62
N TYR A 380 -24.17 -9.40 3.58
CA TYR A 380 -25.20 -10.30 3.05
C TYR A 380 -24.97 -10.63 1.57
N PHE A 381 -24.63 -9.64 0.76
CA PHE A 381 -24.33 -9.82 -0.66
C PHE A 381 -23.23 -10.85 -0.89
N PHE A 382 -22.08 -10.72 -0.21
CA PHE A 382 -21.00 -11.70 -0.34
C PHE A 382 -21.40 -13.09 0.12
N THR A 383 -22.27 -13.20 1.12
CA THR A 383 -22.82 -14.48 1.55
C THR A 383 -23.63 -15.15 0.43
N GLN A 384 -24.38 -14.37 -0.34
CA GLN A 384 -25.17 -14.87 -1.47
C GLN A 384 -24.31 -15.32 -2.66
N LEU A 385 -23.08 -14.84 -2.79
CA LEU A 385 -22.17 -15.22 -3.89
C LEU A 385 -21.58 -16.62 -3.70
N LYS A 386 -21.53 -17.15 -2.47
CA LYS A 386 -20.87 -18.41 -2.12
C LYS A 386 -21.25 -19.60 -3.00
N ASN A 387 -22.52 -19.67 -3.42
CA ASN A 387 -23.05 -20.78 -4.24
C ASN A 387 -23.37 -20.37 -5.69
N LYS A 388 -23.07 -19.15 -6.08
CA LYS A 388 -23.37 -18.61 -7.41
C LYS A 388 -22.14 -18.56 -8.33
N ILE A 389 -20.94 -18.57 -7.74
CA ILE A 389 -19.67 -18.40 -8.46
C ILE A 389 -18.89 -19.71 -8.37
N ALA A 390 -18.57 -20.28 -9.51
CA ALA A 390 -17.75 -21.48 -9.61
C ALA A 390 -16.26 -21.10 -9.65
N PRO A 391 -15.35 -22.03 -9.31
CA PRO A 391 -13.91 -21.77 -9.34
C PRO A 391 -13.36 -21.36 -10.72
N GLU A 392 -13.97 -21.85 -11.80
CA GLU A 392 -13.61 -21.51 -13.18
C GLU A 392 -14.12 -20.15 -13.65
N ASP A 393 -15.10 -19.55 -12.94
CA ASP A 393 -15.67 -18.27 -13.31
C ASP A 393 -14.68 -17.12 -13.08
N VAL A 394 -14.89 -16.02 -13.77
CA VAL A 394 -14.16 -14.76 -13.57
C VAL A 394 -15.02 -13.84 -12.69
N PHE A 395 -14.40 -13.27 -11.67
CA PHE A 395 -15.06 -12.31 -10.78
C PHE A 395 -14.33 -10.97 -10.80
N ILE A 396 -15.07 -9.91 -11.03
CA ILE A 396 -14.58 -8.53 -10.98
C ILE A 396 -15.35 -7.80 -9.88
N LEU A 397 -14.63 -7.22 -8.93
CA LEU A 397 -15.18 -6.33 -7.90
C LEU A 397 -14.65 -4.91 -8.11
N PHE A 398 -15.56 -3.96 -8.22
CA PHE A 398 -15.23 -2.54 -8.19
C PHE A 398 -15.86 -1.90 -6.94
N MET A 399 -15.03 -1.22 -6.15
CA MET A 399 -15.47 -0.48 -4.97
C MET A 399 -15.10 0.99 -5.11
N ALA A 400 -16.06 1.89 -4.96
CA ALA A 400 -15.86 3.32 -5.06
C ALA A 400 -16.57 4.07 -3.92
N GLY A 401 -15.89 5.05 -3.37
CA GLY A 401 -16.36 5.83 -2.23
C GLY A 401 -15.22 6.27 -1.32
N HIS A 402 -15.52 6.55 -0.05
CA HIS A 402 -14.48 6.86 0.92
C HIS A 402 -13.75 5.61 1.40
N GLY A 403 -12.44 5.71 1.46
CA GLY A 403 -11.56 4.74 2.09
C GLY A 403 -10.64 5.42 3.10
N LEU A 404 -10.31 4.72 4.17
CA LEU A 404 -9.46 5.22 5.25
C LEU A 404 -8.35 4.22 5.54
N TYR A 405 -7.19 4.72 5.95
CA TYR A 405 -6.11 3.91 6.48
C TYR A 405 -5.85 4.30 7.93
N SER A 406 -5.96 3.34 8.84
CA SER A 406 -5.63 3.56 10.24
C SER A 406 -4.13 3.70 10.43
N SER A 407 -3.69 4.78 11.06
CA SER A 407 -2.28 4.98 11.44
C SER A 407 -1.81 3.99 12.50
N ASN A 408 -2.73 3.47 13.33
CA ASN A 408 -2.41 2.62 14.47
C ASN A 408 -2.05 1.19 14.06
N ASN A 409 -2.73 0.62 13.06
CA ASN A 409 -2.55 -0.77 12.64
C ASN A 409 -2.23 -0.92 11.15
N ALA A 410 -2.11 0.19 10.41
CA ALA A 410 -1.91 0.21 8.96
C ALA A 410 -2.98 -0.62 8.20
N GLU A 411 -4.23 -0.61 8.68
CA GLU A 411 -5.34 -1.30 8.06
C GLU A 411 -6.18 -0.36 7.21
N TYR A 412 -6.71 -0.91 6.12
CA TYR A 412 -7.66 -0.23 5.25
C TYR A 412 -9.09 -0.46 5.75
N TYR A 413 -9.91 0.59 5.65
CA TYR A 413 -11.34 0.60 5.97
C TYR A 413 -12.12 1.24 4.83
N PHE A 414 -13.07 0.51 4.27
CA PHE A 414 -14.07 1.07 3.37
C PHE A 414 -15.23 1.65 4.17
N MET A 415 -15.69 2.84 3.81
CA MET A 415 -16.82 3.49 4.46
C MET A 415 -18.13 3.11 3.74
N PRO A 416 -18.99 2.27 4.33
CA PRO A 416 -20.32 1.99 3.78
C PRO A 416 -21.24 3.20 3.95
N GLN A 417 -22.40 3.15 3.31
CA GLN A 417 -23.35 4.26 3.29
C GLN A 417 -23.81 4.68 4.70
N ASP A 418 -23.97 3.74 5.62
CA ASP A 418 -24.45 3.90 6.99
C ASP A 418 -23.33 4.14 8.01
N ILE A 419 -22.16 4.61 7.54
CA ILE A 419 -21.02 4.96 8.38
C ILE A 419 -21.41 5.99 9.44
N LYS A 420 -20.93 5.81 10.67
CA LYS A 420 -21.18 6.74 11.78
C LYS A 420 -19.90 7.50 12.10
N SER A 421 -19.96 8.82 12.03
CA SER A 421 -18.82 9.72 12.28
C SER A 421 -18.27 9.65 13.72
N ASP A 422 -19.10 9.26 14.68
CA ASP A 422 -18.72 9.04 16.08
C ASP A 422 -18.16 7.64 16.37
N ASN A 423 -18.29 6.70 15.43
CA ASN A 423 -17.80 5.32 15.56
C ASN A 423 -17.37 4.74 14.21
N ILE A 424 -16.39 5.36 13.57
CA ILE A 424 -15.95 4.96 12.22
C ILE A 424 -15.39 3.53 12.21
N LEU A 425 -14.47 3.19 13.11
CA LEU A 425 -13.86 1.86 13.15
C LEU A 425 -14.90 0.74 13.38
N GLY A 426 -15.94 1.01 14.17
CA GLY A 426 -16.99 0.02 14.44
C GLY A 426 -17.99 -0.14 13.30
N THR A 427 -18.13 0.87 12.42
CA THR A 427 -19.13 0.89 11.35
C THR A 427 -18.55 0.81 9.95
N ALA A 428 -17.25 1.03 9.77
CA ALA A 428 -16.53 0.78 8.52
C ALA A 428 -16.32 -0.72 8.26
N LEU A 429 -16.02 -1.07 7.02
CA LEU A 429 -15.66 -2.43 6.60
C LEU A 429 -14.13 -2.53 6.55
N GLY A 430 -13.52 -3.16 7.55
CA GLY A 430 -12.07 -3.30 7.67
C GLY A 430 -11.48 -4.35 6.74
N THR A 431 -10.14 -4.32 6.61
CA THR A 431 -9.37 -5.28 5.77
C THR A 431 -9.70 -6.73 6.08
N GLU A 432 -9.69 -7.11 7.37
CA GLU A 432 -9.95 -8.51 7.78
C GLU A 432 -11.37 -8.94 7.45
N GLU A 433 -12.35 -8.06 7.65
CA GLU A 433 -13.75 -8.33 7.31
C GLU A 433 -13.90 -8.49 5.80
N LEU A 434 -13.33 -7.59 5.00
CA LEU A 434 -13.37 -7.68 3.54
C LEU A 434 -12.71 -8.96 3.02
N MET A 435 -11.54 -9.33 3.56
CA MET A 435 -10.88 -10.59 3.23
C MET A 435 -11.76 -11.81 3.55
N LYS A 436 -12.39 -11.81 4.73
CA LYS A 436 -13.32 -12.87 5.13
C LYS A 436 -14.52 -12.95 4.17
N LEU A 437 -15.08 -11.83 3.76
CA LEU A 437 -16.18 -11.78 2.78
C LEU A 437 -15.75 -12.34 1.43
N LEU A 438 -14.56 -11.97 0.96
CA LEU A 438 -13.99 -12.47 -0.30
C LEU A 438 -13.73 -13.98 -0.29
N THR A 439 -13.59 -14.64 0.88
CA THR A 439 -13.49 -16.11 0.93
C THR A 439 -14.78 -16.82 0.46
N ASN A 440 -15.91 -16.11 0.44
CA ASN A 440 -17.15 -16.64 -0.14
C ASN A 440 -17.13 -16.68 -1.68
N VAL A 441 -16.22 -15.92 -2.32
CA VAL A 441 -16.05 -15.89 -3.77
C VAL A 441 -15.05 -16.97 -4.17
N LYS A 442 -15.53 -18.03 -4.82
CA LYS A 442 -14.73 -19.18 -5.21
C LYS A 442 -13.93 -18.99 -6.50
N ALA A 443 -14.22 -17.94 -7.28
CA ALA A 443 -13.53 -17.67 -8.54
C ALA A 443 -12.01 -17.61 -8.34
N ALA A 444 -11.28 -18.45 -9.05
CA ALA A 444 -9.82 -18.43 -9.04
C ALA A 444 -9.27 -17.20 -9.79
N GLN A 445 -10.02 -16.74 -10.80
CA GLN A 445 -9.71 -15.55 -11.60
C GLN A 445 -10.49 -14.36 -11.03
N THR A 446 -9.86 -13.55 -10.21
CA THR A 446 -10.50 -12.44 -9.52
C THR A 446 -9.70 -11.16 -9.70
N LEU A 447 -10.37 -10.10 -10.18
CA LEU A 447 -9.84 -8.74 -10.26
C LEU A 447 -10.57 -7.85 -9.24
N LEU A 448 -9.81 -7.16 -8.41
CA LEU A 448 -10.32 -6.20 -7.44
C LEU A 448 -9.88 -4.78 -7.82
N LEU A 449 -10.83 -3.90 -7.99
CA LEU A 449 -10.62 -2.51 -8.37
C LEU A 449 -11.14 -1.61 -7.24
N PHE A 450 -10.25 -0.78 -6.68
CA PHE A 450 -10.61 0.13 -5.60
C PHE A 450 -10.39 1.58 -6.05
N ASP A 451 -11.47 2.29 -6.28
CA ASP A 451 -11.49 3.74 -6.50
C ASP A 451 -11.95 4.44 -5.21
N THR A 452 -11.15 4.27 -4.16
CA THR A 452 -11.45 4.79 -2.83
C THR A 452 -10.37 5.80 -2.45
N CYS A 453 -10.66 7.06 -2.72
CA CYS A 453 -9.77 8.16 -2.38
C CYS A 453 -9.83 8.46 -0.88
N GLN A 454 -8.70 8.84 -0.30
CA GLN A 454 -8.70 9.46 1.03
C GLN A 454 -9.30 10.86 0.91
N SER A 455 -10.40 11.09 1.58
CA SER A 455 -11.06 12.38 1.53
C SER A 455 -10.44 13.37 2.51
N GLY A 456 -9.88 14.45 1.98
CA GLY A 456 -9.38 15.57 2.76
C GLY A 456 -10.40 16.40 3.50
N GLY A 457 -11.67 16.06 3.41
CA GLY A 457 -12.75 16.70 4.17
C GLY A 457 -12.77 16.36 5.66
N PHE A 458 -11.85 15.50 6.13
CA PHE A 458 -11.83 14.97 7.50
C PHE A 458 -10.92 15.73 8.47
N ASP A 459 -10.31 16.83 8.08
CA ASP A 459 -9.31 17.56 8.88
C ASP A 459 -9.76 17.99 10.30
N GLY A 460 -11.03 17.89 10.62
CA GLY A 460 -11.56 18.17 11.96
C GLY A 460 -12.06 16.95 12.75
N PHE A 461 -12.29 15.80 12.11
CA PHE A 461 -13.01 14.70 12.72
C PHE A 461 -12.17 13.49 13.11
N ILE A 462 -11.01 13.27 12.45
CA ILE A 462 -10.26 12.03 12.62
C ILE A 462 -8.76 12.31 12.74
N LYS A 463 -8.30 12.52 13.98
CA LYS A 463 -6.87 12.61 14.29
C LYS A 463 -6.11 11.29 14.17
N GLU A 464 -6.80 10.17 14.01
CA GLU A 464 -6.25 8.81 14.06
C GLU A 464 -6.00 8.18 12.70
N PHE A 465 -6.41 8.82 11.59
CA PHE A 465 -6.26 8.28 10.25
C PHE A 465 -5.24 9.10 9.44
N GLN A 466 -4.16 8.45 9.07
CA GLN A 466 -3.09 9.06 8.27
C GLN A 466 -2.85 8.28 6.97
N GLN A 467 -2.34 8.97 5.96
CA GLN A 467 -1.95 8.37 4.68
C GLN A 467 -0.74 7.48 4.85
N VAL A 468 -0.84 6.21 4.46
CA VAL A 468 0.33 5.32 4.49
C VAL A 468 0.36 4.47 3.22
N ASN A 469 1.24 4.79 2.27
CA ASN A 469 1.53 3.96 1.09
C ASN A 469 1.84 2.50 1.47
N THR A 470 2.47 2.30 2.64
CA THR A 470 2.79 0.98 3.18
C THR A 470 1.54 0.17 3.53
N ALA A 471 0.48 0.83 4.02
CA ALA A 471 -0.78 0.16 4.35
C ALA A 471 -1.52 -0.31 3.10
N GLN A 472 -1.52 0.50 2.05
CA GLN A 472 -2.11 0.13 0.75
C GLN A 472 -1.39 -1.07 0.13
N LEU A 473 -0.05 -1.07 0.15
CA LEU A 473 0.75 -2.20 -0.33
C LEU A 473 0.49 -3.47 0.48
N LYS A 474 0.44 -3.36 1.81
CA LYS A 474 0.09 -4.48 2.69
C LYS A 474 -1.32 -5.00 2.44
N PHE A 475 -2.29 -4.10 2.24
CA PHE A 475 -3.66 -4.46 1.92
C PHE A 475 -3.73 -5.20 0.58
N ALA A 476 -3.15 -4.64 -0.48
CA ALA A 476 -3.10 -5.28 -1.80
C ALA A 476 -2.43 -6.66 -1.75
N HIS A 477 -1.33 -6.79 -1.00
CA HIS A 477 -0.62 -8.06 -0.85
C HIS A 477 -1.44 -9.09 -0.07
N ARG A 478 -2.13 -8.67 1.00
CA ARG A 478 -2.98 -9.56 1.82
C ARG A 478 -4.21 -10.07 1.08
N LEU A 479 -4.73 -9.33 0.10
CA LEU A 479 -5.87 -9.78 -0.72
C LEU A 479 -5.54 -11.03 -1.54
N GLY A 480 -4.26 -11.26 -1.89
CA GLY A 480 -3.82 -12.45 -2.62
C GLY A 480 -4.52 -12.67 -3.96
N ARG A 481 -5.02 -11.59 -4.59
CA ARG A 481 -5.77 -11.58 -5.84
C ARG A 481 -5.25 -10.44 -6.71
N ALA A 482 -5.49 -10.48 -8.00
CA ALA A 482 -5.17 -9.34 -8.84
C ALA A 482 -5.94 -8.11 -8.35
N SER A 483 -5.24 -7.03 -8.04
CA SER A 483 -5.86 -5.81 -7.55
C SER A 483 -5.20 -4.56 -8.10
N LEU A 484 -6.02 -3.56 -8.39
CA LEU A 484 -5.61 -2.22 -8.77
C LEU A 484 -6.31 -1.24 -7.84
N MET A 485 -5.55 -0.37 -7.22
CA MET A 485 -6.07 0.61 -6.27
C MET A 485 -5.61 1.99 -6.68
N ALA A 486 -6.55 2.93 -6.76
CA ALA A 486 -6.20 4.33 -6.90
C ALA A 486 -5.46 4.80 -5.64
N SER A 487 -4.25 5.32 -5.81
CA SER A 487 -3.49 5.93 -4.72
C SER A 487 -3.37 7.43 -4.96
N SER A 488 -3.85 8.24 -4.02
CA SER A 488 -3.52 9.66 -4.02
C SER A 488 -2.84 10.02 -2.71
N LYS A 489 -1.72 10.75 -2.79
CA LYS A 489 -1.01 11.29 -1.62
C LYS A 489 -1.74 12.50 -1.04
N GLU A 490 -2.71 13.04 -1.75
CA GLU A 490 -3.43 14.26 -1.40
C GLU A 490 -4.93 14.02 -1.30
N GLN A 491 -5.52 14.78 -0.44
CA GLN A 491 -6.87 14.70 0.10
C GLN A 491 -8.00 15.03 -0.89
N VAL A 492 -7.74 15.16 -2.18
CA VAL A 492 -8.75 15.51 -3.17
C VAL A 492 -8.90 14.37 -4.17
N ALA A 493 -10.12 13.85 -4.28
CA ALA A 493 -10.49 12.98 -5.38
C ALA A 493 -10.23 13.73 -6.70
N LEU A 494 -9.35 13.20 -7.54
CA LEU A 494 -9.07 13.76 -8.86
C LEU A 494 -10.25 13.41 -9.78
N GLU A 495 -11.24 14.30 -9.78
CA GLU A 495 -12.53 14.09 -10.40
C GLU A 495 -12.74 15.02 -11.60
N GLY A 496 -13.68 14.66 -12.48
CA GLY A 496 -14.13 15.51 -13.58
C GLY A 496 -13.39 15.29 -14.90
N ILE A 497 -12.99 14.05 -15.19
CA ILE A 497 -12.58 13.63 -16.52
C ILE A 497 -13.77 12.99 -17.22
N ARG A 498 -14.37 13.70 -18.19
CA ARG A 498 -15.54 13.20 -18.92
C ARG A 498 -16.70 12.76 -18.01
N GLY A 499 -16.83 13.35 -16.82
CA GLY A 499 -17.86 12.99 -15.84
C GLY A 499 -17.48 11.83 -14.90
N HIS A 500 -16.22 11.41 -14.87
CA HIS A 500 -15.70 10.32 -14.06
C HIS A 500 -14.49 10.73 -13.25
N GLY A 501 -14.13 9.89 -12.26
CA GLY A 501 -12.83 9.94 -11.61
C GLY A 501 -11.68 9.58 -12.57
N ALA A 502 -10.46 10.00 -12.26
CA ALA A 502 -9.29 9.76 -13.09
C ALA A 502 -9.01 8.26 -13.28
N PHE A 503 -9.06 7.49 -12.21
CA PHE A 503 -8.83 6.05 -12.22
C PHE A 503 -9.87 5.32 -13.09
N THR A 504 -11.13 5.60 -12.88
CA THR A 504 -12.24 5.06 -13.71
C THR A 504 -12.06 5.44 -15.17
N SER A 505 -11.75 6.71 -15.49
CA SER A 505 -11.56 7.15 -16.89
C SER A 505 -10.46 6.36 -17.59
N ILE A 506 -9.36 6.06 -16.94
CA ILE A 506 -8.26 5.27 -17.52
C ILE A 506 -8.65 3.81 -17.71
N ILE A 507 -9.41 3.20 -16.80
CA ILE A 507 -9.92 1.84 -16.97
C ILE A 507 -10.87 1.78 -18.16
N LEU A 508 -11.77 2.76 -18.33
CA LEU A 508 -12.69 2.82 -19.47
C LEU A 508 -11.94 2.94 -20.81
N ASP A 509 -10.91 3.78 -20.87
CA ASP A 509 -10.04 3.91 -22.05
C ASP A 509 -9.31 2.59 -22.34
N ALA A 510 -8.80 1.92 -21.31
CA ALA A 510 -8.15 0.60 -21.42
C ALA A 510 -9.09 -0.45 -22.01
N MET A 511 -10.30 -0.58 -21.43
CA MET A 511 -11.31 -1.55 -21.86
C MET A 511 -11.94 -1.23 -23.22
N SER A 512 -11.75 0.00 -23.73
CA SER A 512 -12.14 0.41 -25.08
C SER A 512 -11.11 0.04 -26.15
N GLY A 513 -10.04 -0.67 -25.78
CA GLY A 513 -8.99 -1.14 -26.68
C GLY A 513 -7.62 -0.52 -26.44
N GLY A 514 -7.51 0.50 -25.58
CA GLY A 514 -6.23 1.14 -25.30
C GLY A 514 -5.21 0.20 -24.67
N ALA A 515 -5.66 -0.83 -23.96
CA ALA A 515 -4.81 -1.79 -23.28
C ALA A 515 -4.43 -3.02 -24.11
N ASP A 516 -4.96 -3.21 -25.30
CA ASP A 516 -4.58 -4.33 -26.18
C ASP A 516 -3.15 -4.12 -26.73
N TYR A 517 -2.15 -4.46 -25.93
CA TYR A 517 -0.74 -4.33 -26.31
C TYR A 517 -0.24 -5.48 -27.19
N THR A 518 -0.89 -6.64 -27.10
CA THR A 518 -0.53 -7.82 -27.88
C THR A 518 -1.14 -7.82 -29.28
N GLY A 519 -2.20 -7.02 -29.51
CA GLY A 519 -2.92 -6.92 -30.77
C GLY A 519 -3.80 -8.16 -31.06
N ASP A 520 -4.10 -8.96 -30.05
CA ASP A 520 -4.88 -10.19 -30.16
C ASP A 520 -6.39 -9.98 -29.98
N MET A 521 -6.80 -8.71 -29.80
CA MET A 521 -8.18 -8.27 -29.57
C MET A 521 -8.76 -8.72 -28.20
N LEU A 522 -7.93 -9.14 -27.28
CA LEU A 522 -8.29 -9.44 -25.91
C LEU A 522 -7.67 -8.41 -24.97
N ILE A 523 -8.27 -8.24 -23.82
CA ILE A 523 -7.70 -7.44 -22.73
C ILE A 523 -7.58 -8.34 -21.52
N THR A 524 -6.35 -8.49 -21.07
CA THR A 524 -6.00 -9.27 -19.89
C THR A 524 -5.78 -8.39 -18.65
N VAL A 525 -5.68 -9.02 -17.48
CA VAL A 525 -5.38 -8.31 -16.23
C VAL A 525 -4.02 -7.62 -16.29
N ASP A 526 -3.00 -8.29 -16.86
CA ASP A 526 -1.66 -7.72 -16.95
C ASP A 526 -1.64 -6.52 -17.90
N GLU A 527 -2.31 -6.59 -19.04
CA GLU A 527 -2.43 -5.48 -19.98
C GLU A 527 -3.18 -4.29 -19.38
N LEU A 528 -4.32 -4.53 -18.72
CA LEU A 528 -5.04 -3.50 -17.97
C LEU A 528 -4.14 -2.85 -16.91
N SER A 529 -3.41 -3.67 -16.14
CA SER A 529 -2.54 -3.21 -15.06
C SER A 529 -1.40 -2.33 -15.58
N VAL A 530 -0.77 -2.74 -16.69
CA VAL A 530 0.29 -1.97 -17.36
C VAL A 530 -0.26 -0.63 -17.88
N TYR A 531 -1.43 -0.68 -18.54
CA TYR A 531 -2.07 0.53 -19.08
C TYR A 531 -2.38 1.54 -17.98
N VAL A 532 -3.04 1.10 -16.92
CA VAL A 532 -3.41 1.96 -15.78
C VAL A 532 -2.16 2.55 -15.12
N SER A 533 -1.14 1.72 -14.86
CA SER A 533 0.10 2.17 -14.21
C SER A 533 0.87 3.22 -15.02
N LYS A 534 0.76 3.19 -16.34
CA LYS A 534 1.38 4.15 -17.24
C LYS A 534 0.56 5.42 -17.39
N HIS A 535 -0.73 5.29 -17.71
CA HIS A 535 -1.54 6.42 -18.17
C HIS A 535 -2.24 7.19 -17.07
N LEU A 536 -2.49 6.59 -15.89
CA LEU A 536 -3.07 7.31 -14.76
C LEU A 536 -2.16 8.44 -14.27
N PRO A 537 -0.85 8.21 -14.01
CA PRO A 537 0.04 9.28 -13.61
C PRO A 537 0.21 10.38 -14.68
N GLU A 538 0.28 9.98 -15.97
CA GLU A 538 0.41 10.92 -17.09
C GLU A 538 -0.82 11.83 -17.22
N LEU A 539 -2.02 11.25 -17.08
CA LEU A 539 -3.28 11.98 -17.16
C LEU A 539 -3.42 13.00 -16.04
N THR A 540 -3.15 12.55 -14.80
CA THR A 540 -3.32 13.38 -13.61
C THR A 540 -2.27 14.48 -13.53
N GLU A 541 -1.02 14.20 -13.88
CA GLU A 541 0.05 15.19 -13.95
C GLU A 541 -0.27 16.27 -14.99
N ARG A 542 -0.72 15.87 -16.20
CA ARG A 542 -1.07 16.81 -17.26
C ARG A 542 -2.26 17.71 -16.90
N LYS A 543 -3.27 17.16 -16.18
CA LYS A 543 -4.51 17.90 -15.90
C LYS A 543 -4.45 18.73 -14.63
N TRP A 544 -3.76 18.23 -13.59
CA TRP A 544 -3.72 18.87 -12.27
C TRP A 544 -2.30 19.15 -11.75
N GLY A 545 -1.25 18.85 -12.53
CA GLY A 545 0.14 19.00 -12.09
C GLY A 545 0.56 18.00 -11.00
N TYR A 546 -0.23 16.97 -10.77
CA TYR A 546 -0.07 15.99 -9.70
C TYR A 546 -0.13 14.55 -10.26
N ARG A 547 0.77 13.68 -9.81
CA ARG A 547 0.82 12.27 -10.24
C ARG A 547 0.03 11.40 -9.27
N GLN A 548 -1.09 10.86 -9.73
CA GLN A 548 -1.79 9.77 -9.05
C GLN A 548 -1.25 8.45 -9.56
N GLU A 549 -0.71 7.62 -8.69
CA GLU A 549 -0.19 6.30 -9.05
C GLU A 549 -1.23 5.22 -8.70
N ALA A 550 -1.31 4.18 -9.50
CA ALA A 550 -2.07 2.99 -9.15
C ALA A 550 -1.16 2.00 -8.42
N ILE A 551 -1.61 1.53 -7.27
CA ILE A 551 -1.00 0.38 -6.61
C ILE A 551 -1.55 -0.87 -7.27
N ARG A 552 -0.65 -1.67 -7.83
CA ARG A 552 -1.02 -2.94 -8.44
C ARG A 552 -0.44 -4.10 -7.65
N ASN A 553 -1.24 -5.15 -7.53
CA ASN A 553 -0.80 -6.46 -7.12
C ASN A 553 -1.35 -7.48 -8.13
N THR A 554 -0.47 -8.12 -8.86
CA THR A 554 -0.83 -9.20 -9.78
C THR A 554 -0.25 -10.49 -9.24
N THR A 555 -1.02 -11.18 -8.39
CA THR A 555 -0.67 -12.52 -7.92
C THR A 555 -1.44 -13.55 -8.74
N GLY A 556 -0.73 -14.53 -9.29
CA GLY A 556 -1.32 -15.61 -10.09
C GLY A 556 -1.05 -15.48 -11.59
N HIS A 557 -1.74 -16.32 -12.38
CA HIS A 557 -1.66 -16.29 -13.84
C HIS A 557 -2.51 -15.15 -14.40
N ASP A 558 -2.04 -14.55 -15.48
CA ASP A 558 -2.83 -13.61 -16.26
C ASP A 558 -4.11 -14.26 -16.81
N PHE A 559 -5.18 -13.50 -16.91
CA PHE A 559 -6.45 -13.99 -17.45
C PHE A 559 -7.21 -12.91 -18.21
N VAL A 560 -8.06 -13.37 -19.13
CA VAL A 560 -8.85 -12.48 -20.00
C VAL A 560 -9.98 -11.83 -19.21
N LEU A 561 -10.10 -10.51 -19.36
CA LEU A 561 -11.16 -9.67 -18.81
C LEU A 561 -12.26 -9.39 -19.83
N GLY A 562 -11.94 -9.37 -21.10
CA GLY A 562 -12.87 -9.11 -22.17
C GLY A 562 -12.20 -9.10 -23.55
N GLY A 563 -13.00 -8.89 -24.58
CA GLY A 563 -12.56 -8.77 -25.96
C GLY A 563 -13.05 -7.48 -26.62
N LEU A 564 -12.36 -7.10 -27.69
CA LEU A 564 -12.73 -5.97 -28.52
C LEU A 564 -13.67 -6.47 -29.63
N ASN A 565 -14.90 -5.98 -29.65
CA ASN A 565 -15.81 -6.23 -30.78
C ASN A 565 -15.37 -5.40 -31.99
N ARG A 566 -15.25 -6.04 -33.15
CA ARG A 566 -15.09 -5.34 -34.44
C ARG A 566 -16.29 -4.49 -34.78
#